data_3027c990b4099fbaf7910a71f6f1c2ff
#
_entry.id   3027c990b4099fbaf7910a71f6f1c2ff
#
_cell.length_a   1.000
_cell.length_b   1.000
_cell.length_c   1.000
_cell.angle_alpha   90.00
_cell.angle_beta   90.00
_cell.angle_gamma   90.00
#
_symmetry.space_group_name_H-M   'P 1'
#
loop_
_entity.id
_entity.type
_entity.pdbx_description
1 polymer ?
#
loop_
_entity_poly.entity_id
_entity_poly.type
_entity_poly.pdbx_seq_one_letter_code
_entity_poly.pdbx_strand_id
1 'polypeptide(L)'
;MLLKEVHITGFWGKYRLDWELNDTVNILSGINGAGKTTLLDVIYSLTTPTEINMDILRKVKEVRLVFTEGYSIEYSRPSDTTPSPSISYKQNGQAITRQQYQVNVKTTAISTFDGTMPSLEDYQKYILLRSDKIRSELDWDVERSLDLYYRYVNGISQEVEKAIRENNLTDLSKYYRKKNKFLELMNEMFQSTRKTIFESGNGIEFKLEDGTLIPARDLSSGEKQLLILMIGALTEKEEEFITFWDEPEISLHIDWQRMLIRVIRTLNSHSQLIISTHSPSIIYEGWEKMVVNMEDLLK
;
A
#
# COMPACT_ATOMS: atom_id res chain seq x y z
N MET A 1 1.38 -15.28 -0.15
CA MET A 1 0.02 -15.73 -0.57
C MET A 1 -0.70 -14.59 -1.28
N LEU A 2 -1.27 -14.83 -2.47
CA LEU A 2 -1.83 -13.80 -3.36
C LEU A 2 -3.35 -14.01 -3.54
N LEU A 3 -4.10 -12.93 -3.75
CA LEU A 3 -5.53 -12.94 -4.04
C LEU A 3 -5.77 -13.34 -5.50
N LYS A 4 -6.64 -14.32 -5.73
CA LYS A 4 -6.94 -14.87 -7.06
C LYS A 4 -8.32 -14.48 -7.58
N GLU A 5 -9.32 -14.56 -6.71
CA GLU A 5 -10.70 -14.31 -7.10
C GLU A 5 -11.43 -13.50 -6.03
N VAL A 6 -12.28 -12.61 -6.48
CA VAL A 6 -13.20 -11.82 -5.65
C VAL A 6 -14.63 -12.05 -6.18
N HIS A 7 -15.49 -12.57 -5.31
CA HIS A 7 -16.90 -12.73 -5.61
C HIS A 7 -17.72 -11.96 -4.57
N ILE A 8 -18.56 -11.05 -5.03
CA ILE A 8 -19.41 -10.23 -4.16
C ILE A 8 -20.86 -10.31 -4.64
N THR A 9 -21.80 -10.53 -3.73
CA THR A 9 -23.23 -10.39 -3.99
C THR A 9 -23.80 -9.24 -3.19
N GLY A 10 -24.76 -8.53 -3.78
CA GLY A 10 -25.41 -7.37 -3.15
C GLY A 10 -24.46 -6.20 -2.91
N PHE A 11 -23.51 -5.97 -3.81
CA PHE A 11 -22.72 -4.74 -3.82
C PHE A 11 -23.65 -3.55 -4.04
N TRP A 12 -23.64 -2.60 -3.08
CA TRP A 12 -24.65 -1.54 -2.95
C TRP A 12 -26.09 -2.03 -2.95
N GLY A 13 -26.31 -3.22 -2.44
CA GLY A 13 -27.63 -3.84 -2.31
C GLY A 13 -28.19 -4.49 -3.56
N LYS A 14 -27.58 -4.34 -4.74
CA LYS A 14 -28.16 -4.80 -6.02
C LYS A 14 -27.22 -5.53 -6.98
N TYR A 15 -25.94 -5.19 -7.00
CA TYR A 15 -25.02 -5.74 -8.00
C TYR A 15 -24.36 -7.03 -7.55
N ARG A 16 -24.03 -7.88 -8.50
CA ARG A 16 -23.09 -8.99 -8.37
C ARG A 16 -21.77 -8.57 -9.05
N LEU A 17 -20.63 -9.00 -8.46
CA LEU A 17 -19.30 -8.71 -8.96
C LEU A 17 -18.46 -9.98 -8.88
N ASP A 18 -17.80 -10.32 -9.99
CA ASP A 18 -16.84 -11.41 -10.08
C ASP A 18 -15.56 -10.84 -10.73
N TRP A 19 -14.41 -10.93 -10.04
CA TRP A 19 -13.12 -10.41 -10.50
C TRP A 19 -12.03 -11.47 -10.33
N GLU A 20 -11.37 -11.85 -11.43
CA GLU A 20 -10.17 -12.68 -11.43
C GLU A 20 -8.93 -11.79 -11.46
N LEU A 21 -7.95 -12.07 -10.60
CA LEU A 21 -6.78 -11.22 -10.41
C LEU A 21 -5.50 -11.91 -10.91
N ASN A 22 -4.60 -11.09 -11.44
CA ASN A 22 -3.23 -11.47 -11.79
C ASN A 22 -2.33 -11.49 -10.55
N ASP A 23 -1.27 -12.29 -10.58
CA ASP A 23 -0.33 -12.42 -9.46
C ASP A 23 0.51 -11.18 -9.20
N THR A 24 0.58 -10.26 -10.15
CA THR A 24 1.52 -9.13 -10.09
C THR A 24 0.85 -7.77 -9.99
N VAL A 25 0.09 -7.38 -11.00
CA VAL A 25 -0.55 -6.05 -11.09
C VAL A 25 -2.00 -6.22 -11.50
N ASN A 26 -2.89 -5.53 -10.83
CA ASN A 26 -4.31 -5.46 -11.12
C ASN A 26 -4.75 -4.00 -11.04
N ILE A 27 -5.29 -3.48 -12.12
CA ILE A 27 -5.71 -2.09 -12.22
C ILE A 27 -7.21 -2.04 -12.41
N LEU A 28 -7.89 -1.44 -11.44
CA LEU A 28 -9.31 -1.20 -11.48
C LEU A 28 -9.55 0.23 -11.97
N SER A 29 -9.99 0.37 -13.21
CA SER A 29 -10.36 1.67 -13.78
C SER A 29 -11.87 1.90 -13.72
N GLY A 30 -12.31 3.11 -14.03
CA GLY A 30 -13.74 3.48 -14.11
C GLY A 30 -13.95 4.92 -13.69
N ILE A 31 -15.14 5.43 -13.97
CA ILE A 31 -15.51 6.82 -13.64
C ILE A 31 -15.56 7.05 -12.11
N ASN A 32 -15.49 8.34 -11.71
CA ASN A 32 -15.66 8.68 -10.30
C ASN A 32 -17.05 8.27 -9.82
N GLY A 33 -17.11 7.68 -8.63
CA GLY A 33 -18.37 7.16 -8.07
C GLY A 33 -18.77 5.76 -8.56
N ALA A 34 -18.00 5.10 -9.44
CA ALA A 34 -18.28 3.74 -9.89
C ALA A 34 -18.14 2.67 -8.77
N GLY A 35 -17.50 3.02 -7.64
CA GLY A 35 -17.34 2.12 -6.49
C GLY A 35 -15.97 1.47 -6.38
N LYS A 36 -14.96 1.95 -7.10
CA LYS A 36 -13.58 1.45 -7.04
C LYS A 36 -13.05 1.42 -5.60
N THR A 37 -13.04 2.55 -4.92
CA THR A 37 -12.64 2.68 -3.50
C THR A 37 -13.44 1.74 -2.61
N THR A 38 -14.78 1.69 -2.78
CA THR A 38 -15.62 0.78 -1.99
C THR A 38 -15.24 -0.68 -2.19
N LEU A 39 -14.91 -1.09 -3.42
CA LEU A 39 -14.47 -2.46 -3.70
C LEU A 39 -13.14 -2.77 -3.04
N LEU A 40 -12.16 -1.86 -3.17
CA LEU A 40 -10.85 -2.01 -2.51
C LEU A 40 -11.00 -2.10 -0.99
N ASP A 41 -11.80 -1.21 -0.39
CA ASP A 41 -12.06 -1.18 1.05
C ASP A 41 -12.70 -2.46 1.57
N VAL A 42 -13.67 -3.02 0.83
CA VAL A 42 -14.30 -4.31 1.17
C VAL A 42 -13.27 -5.43 1.19
N ILE A 43 -12.42 -5.51 0.15
CA ILE A 43 -11.39 -6.53 0.06
C ILE A 43 -10.36 -6.34 1.17
N TYR A 44 -9.84 -5.12 1.35
CA TYR A 44 -8.84 -4.78 2.37
C TYR A 44 -9.36 -5.08 3.78
N SER A 45 -10.58 -4.66 4.11
CA SER A 45 -11.19 -4.91 5.43
C SER A 45 -11.29 -6.39 5.78
N LEU A 46 -11.53 -7.27 4.81
CA LEU A 46 -11.58 -8.72 5.03
C LEU A 46 -10.19 -9.36 5.06
N THR A 47 -9.25 -8.85 4.27
CA THR A 47 -7.89 -9.37 4.21
C THR A 47 -7.02 -8.93 5.38
N THR A 48 -7.40 -7.84 6.06
CA THR A 48 -6.69 -7.28 7.22
C THR A 48 -7.54 -7.45 8.49
N PRO A 49 -7.55 -8.65 9.10
CA PRO A 49 -8.49 -8.94 10.18
C PRO A 49 -8.38 -8.03 11.42
N THR A 50 -7.25 -7.35 11.62
CA THR A 50 -7.07 -6.37 12.71
C THR A 50 -7.87 -5.09 12.50
N GLU A 51 -8.27 -4.79 11.25
CA GLU A 51 -8.87 -3.52 10.83
C GLU A 51 -10.23 -3.74 10.13
N ILE A 52 -11.03 -4.71 10.60
CA ILE A 52 -12.34 -4.99 10.01
C ILE A 52 -13.26 -3.77 10.16
N ASN A 53 -13.60 -3.16 9.03
CA ASN A 53 -14.52 -2.03 8.98
C ASN A 53 -15.96 -2.51 8.67
N MET A 54 -16.78 -2.62 9.71
CA MET A 54 -18.15 -3.10 9.57
C MET A 54 -19.06 -2.15 8.78
N ASP A 55 -18.77 -0.84 8.74
CA ASP A 55 -19.58 0.11 7.97
C ASP A 55 -19.36 -0.06 6.47
N ILE A 56 -18.15 -0.39 6.06
CA ILE A 56 -17.86 -0.77 4.67
C ILE A 56 -18.53 -2.10 4.33
N LEU A 57 -18.43 -3.10 5.19
CA LEU A 57 -19.04 -4.42 4.94
C LEU A 57 -20.57 -4.39 4.89
N ARG A 58 -21.23 -3.38 5.48
CA ARG A 58 -22.69 -3.18 5.31
C ARG A 58 -23.10 -2.83 3.88
N LYS A 59 -22.18 -2.41 3.01
CA LYS A 59 -22.44 -2.10 1.61
C LYS A 59 -22.54 -3.32 0.71
N VAL A 60 -22.25 -4.53 1.25
CA VAL A 60 -22.28 -5.81 0.56
C VAL A 60 -23.15 -6.83 1.31
N LYS A 61 -23.65 -7.87 0.61
CA LYS A 61 -24.44 -8.94 1.24
C LYS A 61 -23.55 -10.13 1.57
N GLU A 62 -22.80 -10.61 0.61
CA GLU A 62 -21.87 -11.72 0.75
C GLU A 62 -20.59 -11.42 -0.01
N VAL A 63 -19.47 -11.87 0.53
CA VAL A 63 -18.15 -11.78 -0.12
C VAL A 63 -17.45 -13.13 0.01
N ARG A 64 -16.84 -13.58 -1.08
CA ARG A 64 -15.89 -14.68 -1.08
C ARG A 64 -14.62 -14.23 -1.75
N LEU A 65 -13.53 -14.32 -1.01
CA LEU A 65 -12.17 -14.07 -1.49
C LEU A 65 -11.43 -15.40 -1.58
N VAL A 66 -10.81 -15.67 -2.72
CA VAL A 66 -10.03 -16.90 -2.94
C VAL A 66 -8.57 -16.51 -3.15
N PHE A 67 -7.66 -17.20 -2.46
CA PHE A 67 -6.23 -16.96 -2.52
C PHE A 67 -5.49 -18.18 -3.07
N THR A 68 -4.22 -17.98 -3.39
CA THR A 68 -3.29 -19.09 -3.65
C THR A 68 -3.25 -20.05 -2.45
N GLU A 69 -2.72 -21.27 -2.66
CA GLU A 69 -2.56 -22.30 -1.61
C GLU A 69 -3.86 -22.74 -0.94
N GLY A 70 -4.99 -22.54 -1.63
CA GLY A 70 -6.31 -23.03 -1.19
C GLY A 70 -6.94 -22.24 -0.04
N TYR A 71 -6.44 -21.04 0.28
CA TYR A 71 -7.04 -20.19 1.29
C TYR A 71 -8.27 -19.45 0.75
N SER A 72 -9.27 -19.26 1.61
CA SER A 72 -10.43 -18.42 1.30
C SER A 72 -11.00 -17.72 2.53
N ILE A 73 -11.62 -16.57 2.30
CA ILE A 73 -12.43 -15.84 3.28
C ILE A 73 -13.86 -15.77 2.76
N GLU A 74 -14.81 -16.01 3.61
CA GLU A 74 -16.22 -15.83 3.32
C GLU A 74 -16.85 -14.91 4.37
N TYR A 75 -17.56 -13.90 3.90
CA TYR A 75 -18.35 -12.98 4.71
C TYR A 75 -19.82 -13.07 4.32
N SER A 76 -20.70 -13.02 5.30
CA SER A 76 -22.14 -12.89 5.10
C SER A 76 -22.73 -11.88 6.07
N ARG A 77 -23.54 -10.95 5.54
CA ARG A 77 -24.25 -9.95 6.33
C ARG A 77 -25.37 -10.63 7.14
N PRO A 78 -25.74 -10.05 8.31
CA PRO A 78 -26.89 -10.55 9.08
C PRO A 78 -28.15 -10.68 8.24
N SER A 79 -28.91 -11.75 8.50
CA SER A 79 -30.22 -12.02 7.91
C SER A 79 -31.20 -12.44 9.00
N ASP A 80 -32.47 -12.63 8.66
CA ASP A 80 -33.47 -13.08 9.63
C ASP A 80 -33.13 -14.44 10.26
N THR A 81 -32.38 -15.29 9.53
CA THR A 81 -31.92 -16.61 10.02
C THR A 81 -30.57 -16.56 10.74
N THR A 82 -29.74 -15.54 10.48
CA THR A 82 -28.42 -15.33 11.08
C THR A 82 -28.30 -13.89 11.56
N PRO A 83 -28.63 -13.58 12.83
CA PRO A 83 -28.74 -12.20 13.32
C PRO A 83 -27.40 -11.46 13.48
N SER A 84 -26.29 -12.18 13.35
CA SER A 84 -24.93 -11.59 13.42
C SER A 84 -24.16 -11.78 12.11
N PRO A 85 -23.28 -10.83 11.73
CA PRO A 85 -22.41 -11.02 10.58
C PRO A 85 -21.50 -12.22 10.81
N SER A 86 -21.24 -13.00 9.78
CA SER A 86 -20.31 -14.12 9.86
C SER A 86 -19.10 -13.88 8.96
N ILE A 87 -17.90 -14.13 9.50
CA ILE A 87 -16.65 -14.18 8.75
C ILE A 87 -16.01 -15.52 9.03
N SER A 88 -15.73 -16.28 8.00
CA SER A 88 -15.06 -17.58 8.11
C SER A 88 -13.81 -17.63 7.26
N TYR A 89 -12.79 -18.28 7.78
CA TYR A 89 -11.50 -18.51 7.13
C TYR A 89 -11.35 -19.99 6.85
N LYS A 90 -10.93 -20.35 5.64
CA LYS A 90 -10.78 -21.76 5.23
C LYS A 90 -9.43 -21.95 4.53
N GLN A 91 -8.88 -23.16 4.66
CA GLN A 91 -7.76 -23.66 3.86
C GLN A 91 -8.11 -25.02 3.29
N ASN A 92 -8.05 -25.18 1.97
CA ASN A 92 -8.48 -26.39 1.26
C ASN A 92 -9.89 -26.88 1.66
N GLY A 93 -10.81 -25.92 1.88
CA GLY A 93 -12.19 -26.18 2.29
C GLY A 93 -12.39 -26.47 3.78
N GLN A 94 -11.32 -26.62 4.57
CA GLN A 94 -11.41 -26.83 6.02
C GLN A 94 -11.35 -25.49 6.77
N ALA A 95 -12.17 -25.34 7.80
CA ALA A 95 -12.19 -24.14 8.63
C ALA A 95 -10.87 -24.01 9.40
N ILE A 96 -10.32 -22.78 9.39
CA ILE A 96 -9.13 -22.39 10.15
C ILE A 96 -9.46 -21.20 11.04
N THR A 97 -8.59 -20.96 12.03
CA THR A 97 -8.74 -19.78 12.90
C THR A 97 -8.25 -18.51 12.20
N ARG A 98 -8.75 -17.36 12.64
CA ARG A 98 -8.28 -16.05 12.23
C ARG A 98 -6.76 -15.90 12.41
N GLN A 99 -6.21 -16.42 13.51
CA GLN A 99 -4.76 -16.36 13.78
C GLN A 99 -3.96 -17.16 12.74
N GLN A 100 -4.40 -18.37 12.38
CA GLN A 100 -3.76 -19.18 11.34
C GLN A 100 -3.79 -18.48 9.98
N TYR A 101 -4.88 -17.79 9.65
CA TYR A 101 -4.96 -16.98 8.44
C TYR A 101 -3.96 -15.82 8.47
N GLN A 102 -3.91 -15.02 9.55
CA GLN A 102 -3.07 -13.83 9.68
C GLN A 102 -1.56 -14.11 9.54
N VAL A 103 -1.10 -15.29 9.90
CA VAL A 103 0.31 -15.69 9.75
C VAL A 103 0.71 -15.77 8.27
N ASN A 104 -0.24 -16.14 7.39
CA ASN A 104 0.03 -16.47 6.00
C ASN A 104 -0.37 -15.37 5.01
N VAL A 105 -1.31 -14.49 5.37
CA VAL A 105 -1.75 -13.39 4.52
C VAL A 105 -1.21 -12.06 5.04
N LYS A 106 -0.43 -11.39 4.23
CA LYS A 106 0.12 -10.06 4.53
C LYS A 106 -0.47 -9.06 3.56
N THR A 107 -1.02 -8.00 4.10
CA THR A 107 -1.68 -6.93 3.34
C THR A 107 -1.21 -5.57 3.82
N THR A 108 -1.10 -4.63 2.89
CA THR A 108 -0.83 -3.22 3.17
C THR A 108 -1.76 -2.37 2.30
N ALA A 109 -2.28 -1.28 2.84
CA ALA A 109 -3.01 -0.30 2.06
C ALA A 109 -2.31 1.04 2.13
N ILE A 110 -2.27 1.72 0.98
CA ILE A 110 -1.87 3.12 0.87
C ILE A 110 -3.04 3.83 0.19
N SER A 111 -3.76 4.64 0.97
CA SER A 111 -4.79 5.54 0.46
C SER A 111 -4.22 6.94 0.38
N THR A 112 -4.54 7.65 -0.70
CA THR A 112 -4.14 9.04 -0.89
C THR A 112 -5.11 10.03 -0.24
N PHE A 113 -6.31 9.57 0.13
CA PHE A 113 -7.39 10.44 0.66
C PHE A 113 -7.78 10.15 2.10
N ASP A 114 -7.76 8.89 2.51
CA ASP A 114 -8.13 8.48 3.85
C ASP A 114 -6.87 8.06 4.61
N GLY A 115 -5.97 9.01 4.82
CA GLY A 115 -5.05 8.88 5.94
C GLY A 115 -5.92 8.58 7.16
N THR A 116 -5.83 7.37 7.71
CA THR A 116 -6.52 7.06 8.96
C THR A 116 -6.10 8.14 9.93
N MET A 117 -7.03 9.04 10.26
CA MET A 117 -6.79 10.05 11.30
C MET A 117 -6.16 9.31 12.47
N PRO A 118 -4.95 9.70 12.88
CA PRO A 118 -4.33 9.08 14.04
C PRO A 118 -5.29 9.13 15.20
N SER A 119 -5.23 8.15 16.10
CA SER A 119 -6.03 8.25 17.33
C SER A 119 -5.79 9.63 17.94
N LEU A 120 -6.79 10.20 18.60
CA LEU A 120 -6.64 11.52 19.24
C LEU A 120 -5.41 11.56 20.17
N GLU A 121 -5.06 10.43 20.79
CA GLU A 121 -3.86 10.26 21.62
C GLU A 121 -2.56 10.34 20.80
N ASP A 122 -2.49 9.66 19.67
CA ASP A 122 -1.32 9.67 18.79
C ASP A 122 -1.13 11.06 18.16
N TYR A 123 -2.22 11.69 17.72
CA TYR A 123 -2.21 13.04 17.18
C TYR A 123 -1.76 14.07 18.23
N GLN A 124 -2.28 14.01 19.47
CA GLN A 124 -1.86 14.88 20.55
C GLN A 124 -0.40 14.67 20.96
N LYS A 125 0.03 13.43 21.07
CA LYS A 125 1.41 13.08 21.40
C LYS A 125 2.40 13.58 20.35
N TYR A 126 2.04 13.50 19.06
CA TYR A 126 2.88 13.95 17.96
C TYR A 126 2.92 15.48 17.85
N ILE A 127 1.78 16.16 17.99
CA ILE A 127 1.71 17.63 18.01
C ILE A 127 2.54 18.19 19.17
N LEU A 128 2.49 17.61 20.35
CA LEU A 128 3.28 18.05 21.51
C LEU A 128 4.80 17.90 21.27
N LEU A 129 5.21 16.89 20.51
CA LEU A 129 6.61 16.62 20.25
C LEU A 129 7.16 17.35 19.00
N ARG A 130 6.32 17.74 18.05
CA ARG A 130 6.72 18.22 16.71
C ARG A 130 5.78 19.30 16.14
N SER A 131 5.16 20.11 16.98
CA SER A 131 4.15 21.11 16.60
C SER A 131 4.58 22.13 15.53
N ASP A 132 5.89 22.38 15.40
CA ASP A 132 6.49 23.26 14.41
C ASP A 132 6.64 22.64 13.02
N LYS A 133 6.50 21.31 12.91
CA LYS A 133 6.77 20.55 11.66
C LYS A 133 5.50 20.13 10.93
N ILE A 134 4.36 20.07 11.61
CA ILE A 134 3.10 19.54 11.06
C ILE A 134 2.13 20.70 10.86
N ARG A 135 1.89 21.05 9.58
CA ARG A 135 0.93 22.09 9.17
C ARG A 135 -0.29 21.52 8.45
N SER A 136 -0.22 20.26 8.02
CA SER A 136 -1.26 19.57 7.27
C SER A 136 -1.24 18.07 7.57
N GLU A 137 -2.29 17.36 7.20
CA GLU A 137 -2.37 15.89 7.25
C GLU A 137 -1.24 15.25 6.43
N LEU A 138 -0.95 15.81 5.26
CA LEU A 138 0.16 15.35 4.42
C LEU A 138 1.53 15.49 5.10
N ASP A 139 1.75 16.54 5.90
CA ASP A 139 2.99 16.68 6.70
C ASP A 139 3.08 15.59 7.77
N TRP A 140 1.95 15.22 8.36
CA TRP A 140 1.87 14.10 9.28
C TRP A 140 2.28 12.79 8.61
N ASP A 141 1.73 12.49 7.44
CA ASP A 141 2.04 11.27 6.70
C ASP A 141 3.50 11.22 6.26
N VAL A 142 4.09 12.36 5.90
CA VAL A 142 5.53 12.48 5.61
C VAL A 142 6.35 12.13 6.85
N GLU A 143 6.07 12.72 8.01
CA GLU A 143 6.83 12.45 9.25
C GLU A 143 6.69 10.98 9.67
N ARG A 144 5.49 10.40 9.56
CA ARG A 144 5.25 8.98 9.81
C ARG A 144 6.06 8.09 8.87
N SER A 145 6.09 8.43 7.59
CA SER A 145 6.88 7.70 6.59
C SER A 145 8.37 7.80 6.86
N LEU A 146 8.87 8.96 7.25
CA LEU A 146 10.25 9.13 7.67
C LEU A 146 10.60 8.27 8.90
N ASP A 147 9.72 8.19 9.89
CA ASP A 147 9.93 7.28 11.03
C ASP A 147 10.00 5.80 10.61
N LEU A 148 9.19 5.38 9.62
CA LEU A 148 9.30 4.04 9.02
C LEU A 148 10.64 3.84 8.31
N TYR A 149 11.09 4.84 7.55
CA TYR A 149 12.40 4.80 6.90
C TYR A 149 13.54 4.64 7.91
N TYR A 150 13.54 5.40 9.01
CA TYR A 150 14.56 5.29 10.06
C TYR A 150 14.56 3.93 10.73
N ARG A 151 13.39 3.37 11.03
CA ARG A 151 13.29 2.01 11.58
C ARG A 151 13.85 0.98 10.61
N TYR A 152 13.58 1.12 9.32
CA TYR A 152 14.10 0.26 8.27
C TYR A 152 15.63 0.33 8.20
N VAL A 153 16.22 1.52 8.19
CA VAL A 153 17.69 1.71 8.16
C VAL A 153 18.35 1.17 9.43
N ASN A 154 17.74 1.41 10.60
CA ASN A 154 18.20 0.83 11.87
C ASN A 154 18.15 -0.71 11.84
N GLY A 155 17.11 -1.29 11.25
CA GLY A 155 17.01 -2.74 11.04
C GLY A 155 18.16 -3.28 10.20
N ILE A 156 18.54 -2.60 9.11
CA ILE A 156 19.71 -2.95 8.30
C ILE A 156 20.98 -2.98 9.17
N SER A 157 21.18 -1.93 9.99
CA SER A 157 22.36 -1.83 10.85
C SER A 157 22.44 -3.00 11.85
N GLN A 158 21.31 -3.40 12.44
CA GLN A 158 21.23 -4.55 13.34
C GLN A 158 21.56 -5.87 12.63
N GLU A 159 21.04 -6.07 11.41
CA GLU A 159 21.35 -7.29 10.63
C GLU A 159 22.84 -7.34 10.24
N VAL A 160 23.44 -6.20 9.87
CA VAL A 160 24.87 -6.10 9.59
C VAL A 160 25.70 -6.40 10.84
N GLU A 161 25.36 -5.82 11.99
CA GLU A 161 26.04 -6.10 13.25
C GLU A 161 25.96 -7.60 13.63
N LYS A 162 24.79 -8.21 13.43
CA LYS A 162 24.59 -9.65 13.65
C LYS A 162 25.48 -10.48 12.74
N ALA A 163 25.52 -10.16 11.43
CA ALA A 163 26.38 -10.83 10.48
C ALA A 163 27.88 -10.73 10.85
N ILE A 164 28.31 -9.56 11.34
CA ILE A 164 29.69 -9.36 11.82
C ILE A 164 29.97 -10.25 13.04
N ARG A 165 29.07 -10.29 14.03
CA ARG A 165 29.23 -11.15 15.23
C ARG A 165 29.27 -12.64 14.89
N GLU A 166 28.50 -13.06 13.88
CA GLU A 166 28.46 -14.45 13.40
C GLU A 166 29.62 -14.78 12.43
N ASN A 167 30.54 -13.85 12.21
CA ASN A 167 31.67 -13.96 11.27
C ASN A 167 31.23 -14.25 9.82
N ASN A 168 30.02 -13.81 9.45
CA ASN A 168 29.44 -13.95 8.11
C ASN A 168 29.66 -12.67 7.31
N LEU A 169 30.90 -12.44 6.87
CA LEU A 169 31.33 -11.20 6.21
C LEU A 169 31.28 -11.26 4.68
N THR A 170 30.77 -12.32 4.10
CA THR A 170 30.92 -12.66 2.67
C THR A 170 30.29 -11.63 1.73
N ASP A 171 29.18 -10.99 2.11
CA ASP A 171 28.54 -9.91 1.32
C ASP A 171 27.64 -9.06 2.22
N LEU A 172 28.22 -8.05 2.86
CA LEU A 172 27.46 -7.10 3.66
C LEU A 172 26.66 -6.12 2.80
N SER A 173 27.02 -5.95 1.52
CA SER A 173 26.34 -5.02 0.61
C SER A 173 24.89 -5.43 0.33
N LYS A 174 24.58 -6.72 0.43
CA LYS A 174 23.23 -7.25 0.22
C LYS A 174 22.19 -6.59 1.11
N TYR A 175 22.55 -6.25 2.36
CA TYR A 175 21.65 -5.61 3.32
C TYR A 175 21.23 -4.20 2.91
N TYR A 176 22.10 -3.52 2.14
CA TYR A 176 21.85 -2.16 1.65
C TYR A 176 21.26 -2.11 0.24
N ARG A 177 21.14 -3.24 -0.47
CA ARG A 177 20.75 -3.30 -1.88
C ARG A 177 19.42 -2.59 -2.14
N LYS A 178 18.38 -2.94 -1.39
CA LYS A 178 17.03 -2.36 -1.55
C LYS A 178 17.03 -0.86 -1.21
N LYS A 179 17.72 -0.46 -0.13
CA LYS A 179 17.89 0.96 0.22
C LYS A 179 18.61 1.75 -0.87
N ASN A 180 19.71 1.24 -1.40
CA ASN A 180 20.45 1.92 -2.47
C ASN A 180 19.60 2.03 -3.73
N LYS A 181 18.82 1.00 -4.06
CA LYS A 181 17.89 1.04 -5.19
C LYS A 181 16.78 2.07 -4.99
N PHE A 182 16.26 2.20 -3.78
CA PHE A 182 15.30 3.25 -3.43
C PHE A 182 15.90 4.65 -3.66
N LEU A 183 17.12 4.91 -3.19
CA LEU A 183 17.79 6.21 -3.38
C LEU A 183 18.03 6.52 -4.87
N GLU A 184 18.43 5.52 -5.65
CA GLU A 184 18.60 5.63 -7.10
C GLU A 184 17.27 6.02 -7.78
N LEU A 185 16.19 5.30 -7.50
CA LEU A 185 14.87 5.54 -8.08
C LEU A 185 14.28 6.89 -7.64
N MET A 186 14.46 7.27 -6.37
CA MET A 186 14.06 8.59 -5.91
C MET A 186 14.77 9.70 -6.67
N ASN A 187 16.09 9.58 -6.89
CA ASN A 187 16.83 10.56 -7.68
C ASN A 187 16.39 10.59 -9.15
N GLU A 188 16.07 9.42 -9.76
CA GLU A 188 15.51 9.35 -11.11
C GLU A 188 14.19 10.15 -11.19
N MET A 189 13.27 9.94 -10.24
CA MET A 189 11.98 10.62 -10.24
C MET A 189 12.11 12.12 -9.92
N PHE A 190 12.95 12.50 -8.96
CA PHE A 190 13.16 13.90 -8.59
C PHE A 190 13.99 14.70 -9.59
N GLN A 191 14.55 14.06 -10.62
CA GLN A 191 15.31 14.76 -11.67
C GLN A 191 14.46 15.83 -12.36
N SER A 192 13.17 15.59 -12.57
CA SER A 192 12.25 16.55 -13.20
C SER A 192 12.04 17.82 -12.36
N THR A 193 12.18 17.74 -11.04
CA THR A 193 12.08 18.88 -10.11
C THR A 193 13.42 19.39 -9.65
N ARG A 194 14.53 18.90 -10.25
CA ARG A 194 15.91 19.34 -10.00
C ARG A 194 16.33 19.23 -8.54
N LYS A 195 15.90 18.16 -7.89
CA LYS A 195 16.25 17.82 -6.51
C LYS A 195 16.95 16.46 -6.47
N THR A 196 17.80 16.26 -5.48
CA THR A 196 18.39 14.95 -5.18
C THR A 196 18.17 14.63 -3.72
N ILE A 197 17.85 13.36 -3.46
CA ILE A 197 17.73 12.87 -2.08
C ILE A 197 19.11 12.82 -1.44
N PHE A 198 19.22 13.30 -0.21
CA PHE A 198 20.43 13.33 0.57
C PHE A 198 20.21 12.72 1.94
N GLU A 199 21.02 11.73 2.29
CA GLU A 199 21.02 11.14 3.63
C GLU A 199 22.06 11.89 4.50
N SER A 200 21.60 12.48 5.57
CA SER A 200 22.44 13.06 6.62
C SER A 200 22.28 12.27 7.92
N GLY A 201 23.16 12.53 8.90
CA GLY A 201 22.97 12.00 10.26
C GLY A 201 21.65 12.39 10.90
N ASN A 202 20.96 13.40 10.35
CA ASN A 202 19.65 13.88 10.78
C ASN A 202 18.49 13.32 9.94
N GLY A 203 18.79 12.46 8.94
CA GLY A 203 17.78 11.79 8.15
C GLY A 203 17.78 12.08 6.65
N ILE A 204 16.60 12.01 6.03
CA ILE A 204 16.42 12.34 4.61
C ILE A 204 16.19 13.85 4.48
N GLU A 205 16.99 14.48 3.66
CA GLU A 205 16.87 15.85 3.18
C GLU A 205 16.93 15.86 1.64
N PHE A 206 16.61 16.99 1.04
CA PHE A 206 16.64 17.15 -0.41
C PHE A 206 17.57 18.29 -0.77
N LYS A 207 18.51 18.02 -1.66
CA LYS A 207 19.48 19.01 -2.14
C LYS A 207 18.97 19.64 -3.43
N LEU A 208 18.90 20.96 -3.45
CA LEU A 208 18.58 21.79 -4.61
C LEU A 208 19.80 21.98 -5.51
N GLU A 209 19.62 22.53 -6.71
CA GLU A 209 20.72 22.79 -7.69
C GLU A 209 21.79 23.74 -7.14
N ASP A 210 21.40 24.70 -6.32
CA ASP A 210 22.34 25.64 -5.68
C ASP A 210 23.09 25.05 -4.47
N GLY A 211 22.83 23.79 -4.14
CA GLY A 211 23.41 23.07 -3.01
C GLY A 211 22.67 23.24 -1.69
N THR A 212 21.61 24.05 -1.64
CA THR A 212 20.77 24.23 -0.44
C THR A 212 20.08 22.91 -0.07
N LEU A 213 20.11 22.57 1.23
CA LEU A 213 19.38 21.43 1.77
C LEU A 213 18.03 21.90 2.32
N ILE A 214 16.98 21.19 1.94
CA ILE A 214 15.63 21.40 2.45
C ILE A 214 15.09 20.09 3.08
N PRO A 215 14.35 20.17 4.19
CA PRO A 215 13.73 19.01 4.80
C PRO A 215 12.53 18.54 3.96
N ALA A 216 12.10 17.27 4.14
CA ALA A 216 10.98 16.68 3.39
C ALA A 216 9.66 17.47 3.56
N ARG A 217 9.45 18.14 4.69
CA ARG A 217 8.26 18.99 4.92
C ARG A 217 8.14 20.18 3.95
N ASP A 218 9.24 20.64 3.39
CA ASP A 218 9.29 21.78 2.46
C ASP A 218 9.16 21.35 0.99
N LEU A 219 8.94 20.06 0.73
CA LEU A 219 8.57 19.53 -0.57
C LEU A 219 7.16 19.99 -0.98
N SER A 220 6.89 20.04 -2.27
CA SER A 220 5.53 20.21 -2.80
C SER A 220 4.64 19.03 -2.41
N SER A 221 3.31 19.20 -2.51
CA SER A 221 2.36 18.12 -2.20
C SER A 221 2.59 16.85 -3.01
N GLY A 222 2.83 16.98 -4.32
CA GLY A 222 3.14 15.83 -5.17
C GLY A 222 4.46 15.14 -4.81
N GLU A 223 5.50 15.89 -4.45
CA GLU A 223 6.79 15.34 -4.00
C GLU A 223 6.65 14.61 -2.66
N LYS A 224 5.86 15.15 -1.73
CA LYS A 224 5.52 14.50 -0.45
C LYS A 224 4.79 13.19 -0.68
N GLN A 225 3.78 13.22 -1.54
CA GLN A 225 3.01 12.02 -1.90
C GLN A 225 3.90 10.93 -2.50
N LEU A 226 4.78 11.33 -3.45
CA LEU A 226 5.74 10.40 -4.03
C LEU A 226 6.66 9.79 -2.96
N LEU A 227 7.19 10.61 -2.05
CA LEU A 227 8.06 10.15 -0.96
C LEU A 227 7.35 9.13 -0.06
N ILE A 228 6.10 9.38 0.31
CA ILE A 228 5.28 8.48 1.12
C ILE A 228 5.11 7.12 0.42
N LEU A 229 4.72 7.14 -0.86
CA LEU A 229 4.54 5.92 -1.66
C LEU A 229 5.83 5.11 -1.77
N MET A 230 6.95 5.78 -2.03
CA MET A 230 8.25 5.15 -2.20
C MET A 230 8.80 4.56 -0.90
N ILE A 231 8.64 5.25 0.22
CA ILE A 231 9.03 4.73 1.54
C ILE A 231 8.13 3.54 1.92
N GLY A 232 6.82 3.61 1.64
CA GLY A 232 5.91 2.49 1.81
C GLY A 232 6.45 1.24 1.12
N ALA A 233 6.74 1.33 -0.18
CA ALA A 233 7.29 0.22 -0.95
C ALA A 233 8.67 -0.27 -0.47
N LEU A 234 9.53 0.66 -0.01
CA LEU A 234 10.84 0.31 0.55
C LEU A 234 10.71 -0.53 1.81
N THR A 235 9.82 -0.13 2.72
CA THR A 235 9.73 -0.70 4.07
C THR A 235 8.96 -2.02 4.12
N GLU A 236 8.27 -2.37 3.03
CA GLU A 236 7.65 -3.67 2.88
C GLU A 236 8.72 -4.77 2.81
N LYS A 237 8.44 -5.89 3.46
CA LYS A 237 9.35 -7.05 3.45
C LYS A 237 9.41 -7.67 2.06
N GLU A 238 10.55 -8.29 1.72
CA GLU A 238 10.73 -9.05 0.48
C GLU A 238 10.04 -10.43 0.56
N GLU A 239 8.74 -10.46 0.77
CA GLU A 239 7.89 -11.65 0.82
C GLU A 239 6.63 -11.40 -0.01
N GLU A 240 5.88 -12.44 -0.32
CA GLU A 240 4.58 -12.27 -0.99
C GLU A 240 3.61 -11.51 -0.07
N PHE A 241 3.07 -10.43 -0.55
CA PHE A 241 2.01 -9.67 0.12
C PHE A 241 1.15 -8.93 -0.91
N ILE A 242 0.01 -8.45 -0.46
CA ILE A 242 -0.96 -7.74 -1.28
C ILE A 242 -0.95 -6.28 -0.88
N THR A 243 -0.73 -5.40 -1.84
CA THR A 243 -0.75 -3.95 -1.63
C THR A 243 -1.94 -3.35 -2.36
N PHE A 244 -2.75 -2.61 -1.62
CA PHE A 244 -3.89 -1.86 -2.15
C PHE A 244 -3.53 -0.39 -2.26
N TRP A 245 -3.75 0.19 -3.44
CA TRP A 245 -3.53 1.61 -3.71
C TRP A 245 -4.78 2.22 -4.32
N ASP A 246 -5.33 3.19 -3.60
CA ASP A 246 -6.51 3.92 -4.06
C ASP A 246 -6.08 5.29 -4.59
N GLU A 247 -6.26 5.50 -5.91
CA GLU A 247 -5.97 6.76 -6.62
C GLU A 247 -4.54 7.30 -6.31
N PRO A 248 -3.47 6.48 -6.44
CA PRO A 248 -2.12 6.88 -6.02
C PRO A 248 -1.55 8.03 -6.84
N GLU A 249 -2.15 8.34 -7.98
CA GLU A 249 -1.75 9.42 -8.88
C GLU A 249 -2.12 10.82 -8.41
N ILE A 250 -2.96 10.95 -7.40
CA ILE A 250 -3.40 12.27 -6.97
C ILE A 250 -2.23 13.11 -6.52
N SER A 251 -2.21 14.34 -7.00
CA SER A 251 -1.12 15.31 -6.85
C SER A 251 0.20 14.94 -7.53
N LEU A 252 0.34 13.76 -8.16
CA LEU A 252 1.55 13.38 -8.86
C LEU A 252 1.64 14.01 -10.26
N HIS A 253 2.84 14.44 -10.63
CA HIS A 253 3.11 14.86 -12.01
C HIS A 253 2.93 13.70 -12.99
N ILE A 254 2.48 13.98 -14.20
CA ILE A 254 2.15 12.96 -15.21
C ILE A 254 3.31 11.99 -15.51
N ASP A 255 4.54 12.48 -15.52
CA ASP A 255 5.72 11.63 -15.75
C ASP A 255 5.94 10.65 -14.60
N TRP A 256 5.68 11.06 -13.36
CA TRP A 256 5.74 10.18 -12.20
C TRP A 256 4.63 9.12 -12.22
N GLN A 257 3.43 9.50 -12.65
CA GLN A 257 2.32 8.54 -12.82
C GLN A 257 2.70 7.41 -13.78
N ARG A 258 3.33 7.74 -14.91
CA ARG A 258 3.78 6.77 -15.92
C ARG A 258 4.83 5.79 -15.37
N MET A 259 5.70 6.26 -14.47
CA MET A 259 6.78 5.46 -13.91
C MET A 259 6.35 4.66 -12.67
N LEU A 260 5.26 5.02 -12.02
CA LEU A 260 4.91 4.62 -10.66
C LEU A 260 4.91 3.09 -10.48
N ILE A 261 4.15 2.37 -11.29
CA ILE A 261 4.05 0.90 -11.18
C ILE A 261 5.42 0.24 -11.40
N ARG A 262 6.17 0.68 -12.43
CA ARG A 262 7.52 0.17 -12.71
C ARG A 262 8.46 0.35 -11.52
N VAL A 263 8.48 1.53 -10.95
CA VAL A 263 9.37 1.89 -9.83
C VAL A 263 9.05 1.07 -8.59
N ILE A 264 7.77 0.95 -8.24
CA ILE A 264 7.34 0.15 -7.09
C ILE A 264 7.65 -1.34 -7.29
N ARG A 265 7.36 -1.87 -8.47
CA ARG A 265 7.70 -3.27 -8.81
C ARG A 265 9.20 -3.53 -8.78
N THR A 266 10.02 -2.52 -9.08
CA THR A 266 11.47 -2.61 -8.97
C THR A 266 11.94 -2.69 -7.51
N LEU A 267 11.29 -1.97 -6.60
CA LEU A 267 11.57 -2.03 -5.16
C LEU A 267 11.04 -3.31 -4.52
N ASN A 268 9.90 -3.80 -5.01
CA ASN A 268 9.26 -4.98 -4.47
C ASN A 268 8.61 -5.84 -5.55
N SER A 269 9.37 -6.79 -6.09
CA SER A 269 8.91 -7.68 -7.15
C SER A 269 7.92 -8.75 -6.68
N HIS A 270 7.86 -9.03 -5.38
CA HIS A 270 7.02 -10.08 -4.79
C HIS A 270 5.63 -9.58 -4.37
N SER A 271 5.36 -8.29 -4.45
CA SER A 271 4.05 -7.75 -4.13
C SER A 271 3.04 -7.96 -5.25
N GLN A 272 1.81 -8.30 -4.89
CA GLN A 272 0.65 -8.17 -5.77
C GLN A 272 0.05 -6.79 -5.58
N LEU A 273 0.10 -5.96 -6.62
CA LEU A 273 -0.49 -4.62 -6.61
C LEU A 273 -1.95 -4.68 -7.05
N ILE A 274 -2.83 -4.11 -6.26
CA ILE A 274 -4.24 -3.88 -6.60
C ILE A 274 -4.47 -2.38 -6.52
N ILE A 275 -4.64 -1.74 -7.67
CA ILE A 275 -4.66 -0.28 -7.82
C ILE A 275 -6.01 0.14 -8.35
N SER A 276 -6.69 1.09 -7.70
CA SER A 276 -7.78 1.84 -8.33
C SER A 276 -7.23 3.12 -8.93
N THR A 277 -7.67 3.47 -10.11
CA THR A 277 -7.27 4.72 -10.79
C THR A 277 -8.29 5.16 -11.82
N HIS A 278 -8.33 6.46 -12.05
CA HIS A 278 -9.00 7.05 -13.21
C HIS A 278 -8.00 7.69 -14.19
N SER A 279 -6.69 7.60 -13.90
CA SER A 279 -5.65 8.20 -14.73
C SER A 279 -5.20 7.26 -15.86
N PRO A 280 -5.36 7.68 -17.13
CA PRO A 280 -4.78 6.94 -18.24
C PRO A 280 -3.25 6.83 -18.17
N SER A 281 -2.59 7.75 -17.46
CA SER A 281 -1.13 7.80 -17.35
C SER A 281 -0.54 6.69 -16.49
N ILE A 282 -1.25 6.18 -15.49
CA ILE A 282 -0.84 5.01 -14.72
C ILE A 282 -0.88 3.74 -15.58
N ILE A 283 -1.87 3.67 -16.48
CA ILE A 283 -2.08 2.51 -17.37
C ILE A 283 -1.03 2.44 -18.48
N TYR A 284 -0.37 3.57 -18.76
CA TYR A 284 0.63 3.69 -19.81
C TYR A 284 1.82 2.73 -19.62
N GLU A 285 2.52 2.38 -20.72
CA GLU A 285 3.73 1.53 -20.73
C GLU A 285 3.54 0.03 -20.40
N GLY A 286 2.49 -0.60 -20.97
CA GLY A 286 2.39 -2.07 -20.98
C GLY A 286 1.50 -2.66 -19.91
N TRP A 287 0.77 -1.84 -19.16
CA TRP A 287 -0.18 -2.28 -18.15
C TRP A 287 -1.63 -2.41 -18.66
N GLU A 288 -1.88 -2.12 -19.94
CA GLU A 288 -3.23 -2.11 -20.54
C GLU A 288 -3.96 -3.45 -20.38
N LYS A 289 -3.23 -4.56 -20.42
CA LYS A 289 -3.80 -5.91 -20.25
C LYS A 289 -4.15 -6.24 -18.79
N MET A 290 -3.70 -5.44 -17.85
CA MET A 290 -3.94 -5.62 -16.42
C MET A 290 -5.12 -4.77 -15.93
N VAL A 291 -5.77 -4.04 -16.84
CA VAL A 291 -6.88 -3.13 -16.55
C VAL A 291 -8.20 -3.86 -16.67
N VAL A 292 -9.01 -3.70 -15.63
CA VAL A 292 -10.42 -4.11 -15.62
C VAL A 292 -11.25 -2.87 -15.32
N ASN A 293 -12.33 -2.67 -16.07
CA ASN A 293 -13.23 -1.54 -15.82
C ASN A 293 -14.27 -1.95 -14.76
N MET A 294 -14.49 -1.07 -13.77
CA MET A 294 -15.44 -1.33 -12.71
C MET A 294 -16.85 -1.59 -13.24
N GLU A 295 -17.25 -0.88 -14.28
CA GLU A 295 -18.57 -1.04 -14.91
C GLU A 295 -18.76 -2.42 -15.55
N ASP A 296 -17.68 -3.04 -16.04
CA ASP A 296 -17.72 -4.38 -16.64
C ASP A 296 -17.82 -5.50 -15.57
N LEU A 297 -17.38 -5.20 -14.34
CA LEU A 297 -17.50 -6.13 -13.21
C LEU A 297 -18.91 -6.15 -12.61
N LEU A 298 -19.66 -5.05 -12.71
CA LEU A 298 -21.01 -4.93 -12.12
C LEU A 298 -22.06 -5.61 -13.01
N LYS A 299 -22.65 -6.69 -12.48
CA LYS A 299 -23.71 -7.49 -13.15
C LYS A 299 -25.01 -7.36 -12.43
#